data_79e9aa9c3d40791a06446f22fe796366
#
_entry.id   79e9aa9c3d40791a06446f22fe796366
#
_cell.length_a   1.000
_cell.length_b   1.000
_cell.length_c   1.000
_cell.angle_alpha   90.00
_cell.angle_beta   90.00
_cell.angle_gamma   90.00
#
_symmetry.space_group_name_H-M   'P 1'
#
loop_
_entity.id
_entity.type
_entity.pdbx_description
1 polymer ?
#
loop_
_entity_poly.entity_id
_entity_poly.type
_entity_poly.pdbx_seq_one_letter_code
_entity_poly.pdbx_strand_id
1 'polypeptide(L)'
;GSEMCIRDRAFVQQMLGSQLVTYQTGPEGQYVSSILLCENIYPVRQELYFGMVVDRESQRVTFIVSPEGGVEIEKVAHETPEKISSVSIDPLTGVQPCHIREIFAVLQLEHGLFATFSRLVNQAWKAFNELDFALLEINPLVLRETGEFMCADAKVSLDDNALYRHPELQVLRDETQEDPRESQAAKLDLNYVSLDGNIGCMVNGAGLAMATMDIIKLYGEQPANFLDVGGGATQAVSYTHLTLPTIA
;
A
#
# COMPACT_ATOMS: atom_id res chain seq x y z
N GLY A 1 -18.01 -24.48 -22.91
CA GLY A 1 -17.67 -23.21 -22.29
C GLY A 1 -18.66 -22.15 -22.71
N SER A 2 -19.18 -21.35 -21.79
CA SER A 2 -20.09 -20.27 -22.09
C SER A 2 -19.35 -19.19 -22.92
N GLU A 3 -20.09 -18.41 -23.74
CA GLU A 3 -19.56 -17.27 -24.49
C GLU A 3 -18.77 -16.29 -23.61
N MET A 4 -19.14 -16.17 -22.33
CA MET A 4 -18.44 -15.38 -21.32
C MET A 4 -17.01 -15.86 -21.11
N CYS A 5 -16.75 -17.16 -20.95
CA CYS A 5 -15.40 -17.69 -20.77
C CYS A 5 -14.49 -17.50 -22.00
N ILE A 6 -15.07 -17.48 -23.21
CA ILE A 6 -14.30 -17.21 -24.44
C ILE A 6 -13.89 -15.74 -24.50
N ARG A 7 -14.78 -14.83 -24.12
CA ARG A 7 -14.53 -13.39 -24.06
C ARG A 7 -13.48 -13.04 -23.00
N ASP A 8 -13.56 -13.66 -21.82
CA ASP A 8 -12.61 -13.47 -20.74
C ASP A 8 -11.22 -13.96 -21.12
N ARG A 9 -11.11 -15.13 -21.79
CA ARG A 9 -9.85 -15.64 -22.31
C ARG A 9 -9.22 -14.70 -23.33
N ALA A 10 -10.00 -14.16 -24.25
CA ALA A 10 -9.51 -13.21 -25.26
C ALA A 10 -9.01 -11.92 -24.60
N PHE A 11 -9.72 -11.44 -23.59
CA PHE A 11 -9.33 -10.24 -22.83
C PHE A 11 -8.03 -10.46 -22.06
N VAL A 12 -7.88 -11.60 -21.37
CA VAL A 12 -6.64 -11.99 -20.68
C VAL A 12 -5.47 -12.06 -21.65
N GLN A 13 -5.67 -12.65 -22.83
CA GLN A 13 -4.62 -12.72 -23.86
C GLN A 13 -4.20 -11.34 -24.40
N GLN A 14 -5.11 -10.38 -24.45
CA GLN A 14 -4.79 -9.00 -24.84
C GLN A 14 -4.05 -8.23 -23.75
N MET A 15 -4.37 -8.52 -22.47
CA MET A 15 -3.73 -7.84 -21.34
C MET A 15 -2.32 -8.38 -21.05
N LEU A 16 -2.14 -9.70 -21.09
CA LEU A 16 -0.82 -10.31 -20.83
C LEU A 16 0.20 -9.84 -21.87
N GLY A 17 1.32 -9.33 -21.41
CA GLY A 17 2.39 -8.80 -22.24
C GLY A 17 2.13 -7.39 -22.78
N SER A 18 1.00 -6.76 -22.43
CA SER A 18 0.75 -5.36 -22.79
C SER A 18 1.32 -4.40 -21.74
N GLN A 19 1.37 -3.13 -22.10
CA GLN A 19 1.76 -2.04 -21.21
C GLN A 19 0.49 -1.37 -20.69
N LEU A 20 0.27 -1.47 -19.37
CA LEU A 20 -0.89 -0.89 -18.71
C LEU A 20 -0.58 0.56 -18.33
N VAL A 21 -1.24 1.50 -18.99
CA VAL A 21 -1.15 2.93 -18.68
C VAL A 21 -2.38 3.33 -17.90
N THR A 22 -2.17 3.73 -16.65
CA THR A 22 -3.20 4.24 -15.75
C THR A 22 -2.69 5.53 -15.10
N TYR A 23 -3.57 6.19 -14.35
CA TYR A 23 -3.16 7.33 -13.53
C TYR A 23 -2.02 6.99 -12.55
N GLN A 24 -1.99 5.77 -12.01
CA GLN A 24 -0.98 5.32 -11.05
C GLN A 24 0.33 4.89 -11.71
N THR A 25 0.29 4.36 -12.94
CA THR A 25 1.49 3.86 -13.62
C THR A 25 2.23 4.92 -14.44
N GLY A 26 1.66 6.12 -14.53
CA GLY A 26 2.22 7.20 -15.33
C GLY A 26 2.15 6.95 -16.86
N PRO A 27 2.69 7.89 -17.67
CA PRO A 27 2.57 7.83 -19.13
C PRO A 27 3.38 6.70 -19.78
N GLU A 28 4.41 6.21 -19.12
CA GLU A 28 5.24 5.10 -19.60
C GLU A 28 4.55 3.74 -19.41
N GLY A 29 3.58 3.68 -18.49
CA GLY A 29 2.84 2.48 -18.17
C GLY A 29 3.71 1.40 -17.51
N GLN A 30 3.05 0.31 -17.13
CA GLN A 30 3.68 -0.82 -16.46
C GLN A 30 3.40 -2.13 -17.24
N TYR A 31 4.42 -2.97 -17.39
CA TYR A 31 4.30 -4.23 -18.10
C TYR A 31 3.46 -5.23 -17.31
N VAL A 32 2.43 -5.80 -17.95
CA VAL A 32 1.57 -6.81 -17.36
C VAL A 32 2.19 -8.19 -17.52
N SER A 33 2.90 -8.65 -16.48
CA SER A 33 3.56 -9.96 -16.46
C SER A 33 2.62 -11.09 -16.05
N SER A 34 1.60 -10.78 -15.22
CA SER A 34 0.65 -11.77 -14.69
C SER A 34 -0.73 -11.17 -14.50
N ILE A 35 -1.75 -12.02 -14.48
CA ILE A 35 -3.14 -11.64 -14.23
C ILE A 35 -3.72 -12.60 -13.20
N LEU A 36 -4.36 -12.04 -12.16
CA LEU A 36 -5.12 -12.81 -11.19
C LEU A 36 -6.54 -13.04 -11.71
N LEU A 37 -6.94 -14.28 -11.80
CA LEU A 37 -8.33 -14.66 -12.12
C LEU A 37 -9.05 -15.05 -10.82
N CYS A 38 -10.07 -14.29 -10.50
CA CYS A 38 -10.88 -14.51 -9.31
C CYS A 38 -12.26 -15.07 -9.66
N GLU A 39 -12.89 -15.74 -8.68
CA GLU A 39 -14.30 -16.10 -8.78
C GLU A 39 -15.15 -14.83 -8.83
N ASN A 40 -16.27 -14.89 -9.59
CA ASN A 40 -17.20 -13.78 -9.69
C ASN A 40 -17.86 -13.51 -8.33
N ILE A 41 -17.75 -12.27 -7.84
CA ILE A 41 -18.28 -11.84 -6.53
C ILE A 41 -19.76 -11.43 -6.58
N TYR A 42 -20.35 -11.34 -7.75
CA TYR A 42 -21.78 -10.98 -7.87
C TYR A 42 -22.72 -12.11 -7.41
N PRO A 43 -23.92 -11.78 -6.90
CA PRO A 43 -24.47 -10.44 -6.71
C PRO A 43 -23.90 -9.68 -5.50
N VAL A 44 -23.59 -8.40 -5.70
CA VAL A 44 -23.10 -7.46 -4.69
C VAL A 44 -24.28 -6.71 -4.10
N ARG A 45 -24.36 -6.68 -2.77
CA ARG A 45 -25.34 -5.89 -2.03
C ARG A 45 -24.84 -4.50 -1.68
N GLN A 46 -23.59 -4.41 -1.24
CA GLN A 46 -22.93 -3.16 -0.83
C GLN A 46 -21.43 -3.25 -1.01
N GLU A 47 -20.82 -2.15 -1.39
CA GLU A 47 -19.38 -1.97 -1.43
C GLU A 47 -18.97 -1.00 -0.32
N LEU A 48 -18.01 -1.40 0.49
CA LEU A 48 -17.53 -0.68 1.66
C LEU A 48 -16.05 -0.36 1.50
N TYR A 49 -15.63 0.71 2.15
CA TYR A 49 -14.21 0.98 2.38
C TYR A 49 -13.82 0.50 3.78
N PHE A 50 -12.71 -0.24 3.88
CA PHE A 50 -12.18 -0.71 5.14
C PHE A 50 -10.66 -0.60 5.13
N GLY A 51 -10.12 0.32 5.93
CA GLY A 51 -8.70 0.56 6.06
C GLY A 51 -8.21 0.42 7.49
N MET A 52 -6.93 0.10 7.63
CA MET A 52 -6.19 0.13 8.89
C MET A 52 -4.82 0.76 8.63
N VAL A 53 -4.41 1.67 9.49
CA VAL A 53 -3.13 2.37 9.35
C VAL A 53 -2.49 2.59 10.72
N VAL A 54 -1.17 2.59 10.77
CA VAL A 54 -0.43 3.06 11.96
C VAL A 54 -0.48 4.59 11.95
N ASP A 55 -1.30 5.16 12.81
CA ASP A 55 -1.34 6.61 13.02
C ASP A 55 -0.20 7.03 13.95
N ARG A 56 0.75 7.78 13.40
CA ARG A 56 1.95 8.23 14.12
C ARG A 56 1.66 9.33 15.14
N GLU A 57 0.63 10.12 14.91
CA GLU A 57 0.24 11.21 15.80
C GLU A 57 -0.36 10.67 17.10
N SER A 58 -1.34 9.79 16.99
CA SER A 58 -1.95 9.13 18.14
C SER A 58 -1.14 7.96 18.69
N GLN A 59 -0.12 7.47 17.95
CA GLN A 59 0.67 6.25 18.25
C GLN A 59 -0.22 5.01 18.40
N ARG A 60 -1.23 4.89 17.54
CA ARG A 60 -2.24 3.82 17.57
C ARG A 60 -2.48 3.26 16.17
N VAL A 61 -3.03 2.07 16.14
CA VAL A 61 -3.61 1.55 14.90
C VAL A 61 -5.02 2.11 14.77
N THR A 62 -5.30 2.73 13.64
CA THR A 62 -6.59 3.38 13.39
C THR A 62 -7.31 2.67 12.24
N PHE A 63 -8.55 2.26 12.49
CA PHE A 63 -9.47 1.85 11.44
C PHE A 63 -10.04 3.08 10.76
N ILE A 64 -10.04 3.07 9.43
CA ILE A 64 -10.69 4.09 8.59
C ILE A 64 -11.74 3.36 7.78
N VAL A 65 -12.99 3.75 7.94
CA VAL A 65 -14.12 3.04 7.32
C VAL A 65 -15.11 4.00 6.68
N SER A 66 -15.72 3.56 5.58
CA SER A 66 -16.79 4.30 4.91
C SER A 66 -17.82 3.33 4.34
N PRO A 67 -19.12 3.69 4.35
CA PRO A 67 -20.15 2.95 3.64
C PRO A 67 -20.03 3.08 2.10
N GLU A 68 -19.13 3.93 1.60
CA GLU A 68 -18.83 4.12 0.18
C GLU A 68 -17.49 3.47 -0.16
N GLY A 69 -17.53 2.30 -0.78
CA GLY A 69 -16.39 1.59 -1.32
C GLY A 69 -16.36 1.59 -2.85
N GLY A 70 -15.28 1.05 -3.42
CA GLY A 70 -15.09 0.99 -4.88
C GLY A 70 -14.78 2.34 -5.53
N VAL A 71 -14.52 3.37 -4.72
CA VAL A 71 -14.13 4.72 -5.13
C VAL A 71 -12.86 5.16 -4.41
N GLU A 72 -12.18 6.18 -4.94
CA GLU A 72 -11.00 6.76 -4.29
C GLU A 72 -11.41 7.40 -2.96
N ILE A 73 -10.86 6.92 -1.85
CA ILE A 73 -11.21 7.40 -0.50
C ILE A 73 -10.84 8.88 -0.30
N GLU A 74 -9.80 9.36 -0.96
CA GLU A 74 -9.39 10.76 -0.95
C GLU A 74 -10.48 11.67 -1.51
N LYS A 75 -11.18 11.19 -2.54
CA LYS A 75 -12.33 11.91 -3.12
C LYS A 75 -13.50 11.96 -2.13
N VAL A 76 -13.79 10.85 -1.47
CA VAL A 76 -14.82 10.79 -0.42
C VAL A 76 -14.44 11.73 0.75
N ALA A 77 -13.16 11.75 1.14
CA ALA A 77 -12.67 12.64 2.19
C ALA A 77 -12.82 14.12 1.85
N HIS A 78 -12.72 14.47 0.58
CA HIS A 78 -12.88 15.85 0.12
C HIS A 78 -14.35 16.27 -0.08
N GLU A 79 -15.16 15.39 -0.68
CA GLU A 79 -16.54 15.70 -1.07
C GLU A 79 -17.55 15.44 0.05
N THR A 80 -17.38 14.36 0.81
CA THR A 80 -18.31 13.88 1.85
C THR A 80 -17.58 13.36 3.08
N PRO A 81 -16.77 14.20 3.77
CA PRO A 81 -15.93 13.78 4.91
C PRO A 81 -16.73 13.14 6.06
N GLU A 82 -18.02 13.47 6.18
CA GLU A 82 -18.91 12.89 7.18
C GLU A 82 -19.21 11.40 6.97
N LYS A 83 -18.88 10.86 5.80
CA LYS A 83 -19.03 9.43 5.50
C LYS A 83 -17.81 8.61 5.89
N ILE A 84 -16.71 9.27 6.24
CA ILE A 84 -15.52 8.61 6.73
C ILE A 84 -15.48 8.67 8.24
N SER A 85 -15.23 7.55 8.86
CA SER A 85 -15.02 7.47 10.30
C SER A 85 -13.69 6.80 10.62
N SER A 86 -13.06 7.30 11.69
CA SER A 86 -11.79 6.78 12.18
C SER A 86 -11.96 6.28 13.61
N VAL A 87 -11.57 5.04 13.86
CA VAL A 87 -11.64 4.41 15.19
C VAL A 87 -10.25 3.95 15.59
N SER A 88 -9.65 4.66 16.54
CA SER A 88 -8.28 4.37 17.03
C SER A 88 -8.31 3.31 18.12
N ILE A 89 -7.41 2.34 18.01
CA ILE A 89 -7.29 1.19 18.91
C ILE A 89 -6.03 1.34 19.74
N ASP A 90 -6.19 1.26 21.06
CA ASP A 90 -5.03 1.19 21.95
C ASP A 90 -4.32 -0.17 21.76
N PRO A 91 -3.02 -0.18 21.41
CA PRO A 91 -2.30 -1.41 21.13
C PRO A 91 -2.19 -2.36 22.33
N LEU A 92 -2.30 -1.84 23.54
CA LEU A 92 -2.26 -2.66 24.77
C LEU A 92 -3.54 -3.44 25.00
N THR A 93 -4.70 -2.86 24.63
CA THR A 93 -6.00 -3.50 24.84
C THR A 93 -6.51 -4.24 23.60
N GLY A 94 -5.99 -3.88 22.43
CA GLY A 94 -6.45 -4.42 21.15
C GLY A 94 -7.89 -4.06 20.81
N VAL A 95 -8.40 -4.69 19.76
CA VAL A 95 -9.79 -4.48 19.35
C VAL A 95 -10.76 -5.03 20.39
N GLN A 96 -11.67 -4.17 20.82
CA GLN A 96 -12.72 -4.48 21.79
C GLN A 96 -14.10 -4.47 21.13
N PRO A 97 -15.11 -5.17 21.69
CA PRO A 97 -16.46 -5.20 21.12
C PRO A 97 -17.11 -3.81 20.95
N CYS A 98 -16.70 -2.80 21.74
CA CYS A 98 -17.17 -1.43 21.56
C CYS A 98 -16.69 -0.83 20.24
N HIS A 99 -15.42 -1.02 19.89
CA HIS A 99 -14.85 -0.54 18.61
C HIS A 99 -15.55 -1.18 17.42
N ILE A 100 -15.80 -2.50 17.49
CA ILE A 100 -16.50 -3.22 16.40
C ILE A 100 -17.93 -2.69 16.25
N ARG A 101 -18.64 -2.41 17.36
CA ARG A 101 -19.99 -1.84 17.30
C ARG A 101 -19.99 -0.43 16.68
N GLU A 102 -18.99 0.39 17.02
CA GLU A 102 -18.82 1.72 16.45
C GLU A 102 -18.61 1.65 14.93
N ILE A 103 -17.63 0.85 14.46
CA ILE A 103 -17.38 0.62 13.05
C ILE A 103 -18.63 0.08 12.33
N PHE A 104 -19.29 -0.90 12.95
CA PHE A 104 -20.48 -1.53 12.40
C PHE A 104 -21.65 -0.55 12.21
N ALA A 105 -21.83 0.37 13.17
CA ALA A 105 -22.86 1.39 13.11
C ALA A 105 -22.58 2.44 12.01
N VAL A 106 -21.32 2.86 11.86
CA VAL A 106 -20.89 3.78 10.79
C VAL A 106 -21.15 3.18 9.41
N LEU A 107 -20.85 1.89 9.23
CA LEU A 107 -21.08 1.19 7.97
C LEU A 107 -22.56 0.88 7.70
N GLN A 108 -23.46 1.23 8.62
CA GLN A 108 -24.93 1.05 8.51
C GLN A 108 -25.32 -0.40 8.18
N LEU A 109 -24.60 -1.37 8.73
CA LEU A 109 -24.82 -2.78 8.47
C LEU A 109 -26.02 -3.32 9.27
N GLU A 110 -26.72 -4.30 8.72
CA GLU A 110 -27.84 -4.95 9.40
C GLU A 110 -27.38 -5.81 10.57
N HIS A 111 -28.14 -5.78 11.67
CA HIS A 111 -27.79 -6.48 12.92
C HIS A 111 -27.44 -7.95 12.74
N GLY A 112 -28.07 -8.65 11.80
CA GLY A 112 -27.79 -10.06 11.50
C GLY A 112 -26.36 -10.33 11.03
N LEU A 113 -25.67 -9.31 10.53
CA LEU A 113 -24.31 -9.41 10.01
C LEU A 113 -23.22 -9.19 11.07
N PHE A 114 -23.60 -8.79 12.29
CA PHE A 114 -22.65 -8.39 13.34
C PHE A 114 -21.61 -9.49 13.66
N ALA A 115 -22.03 -10.74 13.75
CA ALA A 115 -21.13 -11.85 14.08
C ALA A 115 -20.10 -12.10 12.97
N THR A 116 -20.52 -12.05 11.71
CA THR A 116 -19.63 -12.23 10.54
C THR A 116 -18.67 -11.06 10.40
N PHE A 117 -19.17 -9.83 10.54
CA PHE A 117 -18.34 -8.63 10.52
C PHE A 117 -17.34 -8.58 11.68
N SER A 118 -17.79 -8.94 12.89
CA SER A 118 -16.89 -9.02 14.06
C SER A 118 -15.73 -9.99 13.83
N ARG A 119 -15.99 -11.12 13.19
CA ARG A 119 -14.94 -12.09 12.82
C ARG A 119 -13.95 -11.48 11.84
N LEU A 120 -14.43 -10.79 10.80
CA LEU A 120 -13.59 -10.10 9.82
C LEU A 120 -12.68 -9.07 10.48
N VAL A 121 -13.22 -8.19 11.32
CA VAL A 121 -12.44 -7.16 12.02
C VAL A 121 -11.36 -7.78 12.91
N ASN A 122 -11.69 -8.83 13.66
CA ASN A 122 -10.71 -9.51 14.51
C ASN A 122 -9.63 -10.22 13.69
N GLN A 123 -9.97 -10.81 12.53
CA GLN A 123 -8.99 -11.43 11.65
C GLN A 123 -8.09 -10.39 10.98
N ALA A 124 -8.64 -9.24 10.55
CA ALA A 124 -7.86 -8.14 10.01
C ALA A 124 -6.89 -7.57 11.06
N TRP A 125 -7.39 -7.37 12.31
CA TRP A 125 -6.55 -6.94 13.44
C TRP A 125 -5.41 -7.93 13.70
N LYS A 126 -5.72 -9.22 13.70
CA LYS A 126 -4.74 -10.27 13.92
C LYS A 126 -3.67 -10.25 12.82
N ALA A 127 -4.08 -10.23 11.55
CA ALA A 127 -3.17 -10.19 10.41
C ALA A 127 -2.28 -8.93 10.45
N PHE A 128 -2.87 -7.77 10.74
CA PHE A 128 -2.18 -6.49 10.82
C PHE A 128 -1.03 -6.53 11.83
N ASN A 129 -1.28 -7.10 13.02
CA ASN A 129 -0.26 -7.15 14.09
C ASN A 129 0.72 -8.32 13.91
N GLU A 130 0.27 -9.50 13.49
CA GLU A 130 1.13 -10.67 13.37
C GLU A 130 2.06 -10.62 12.16
N LEU A 131 1.67 -9.89 11.11
CA LEU A 131 2.45 -9.74 9.87
C LEU A 131 3.13 -8.37 9.75
N ASP A 132 3.11 -7.56 10.81
CA ASP A 132 3.70 -6.22 10.87
C ASP A 132 3.27 -5.33 9.70
N PHE A 133 1.96 -5.21 9.47
CA PHE A 133 1.44 -4.30 8.47
C PHE A 133 1.57 -2.84 8.94
N ALA A 134 1.99 -1.97 8.05
CA ALA A 134 1.93 -0.52 8.22
C ALA A 134 0.61 0.05 7.68
N LEU A 135 0.05 -0.61 6.66
CA LEU A 135 -1.23 -0.28 6.03
C LEU A 135 -1.92 -1.57 5.60
N LEU A 136 -3.22 -1.65 5.82
CA LEU A 136 -4.15 -2.56 5.16
C LEU A 136 -5.31 -1.73 4.62
N GLU A 137 -5.56 -1.81 3.33
CA GLU A 137 -6.68 -1.15 2.67
C GLU A 137 -7.44 -2.18 1.85
N ILE A 138 -8.74 -2.31 2.12
CA ILE A 138 -9.65 -3.18 1.38
C ILE A 138 -10.69 -2.28 0.72
N ASN A 139 -10.59 -2.12 -0.60
CA ASN A 139 -11.42 -1.20 -1.36
C ASN A 139 -11.75 -1.73 -2.77
N PRO A 140 -12.94 -2.34 -2.96
CA PRO A 140 -14.01 -2.48 -1.96
C PRO A 140 -13.91 -3.72 -1.09
N LEU A 141 -14.39 -3.58 0.15
CA LEU A 141 -14.86 -4.70 0.95
C LEU A 141 -16.32 -4.96 0.55
N VAL A 142 -16.55 -6.05 -0.14
CA VAL A 142 -17.86 -6.37 -0.70
C VAL A 142 -18.71 -7.15 0.30
N LEU A 143 -19.93 -6.67 0.54
CA LEU A 143 -20.99 -7.43 1.17
C LEU A 143 -21.85 -8.07 0.07
N ARG A 144 -21.87 -9.39 0.02
CA ARG A 144 -22.71 -10.16 -0.90
C ARG A 144 -24.16 -10.26 -0.39
N GLU A 145 -25.09 -10.57 -1.28
CA GLU A 145 -26.48 -10.84 -0.90
C GLU A 145 -26.64 -12.03 0.05
N THR A 146 -25.68 -12.95 0.03
CA THR A 146 -25.60 -14.09 0.97
C THR A 146 -25.27 -13.67 2.41
N GLY A 147 -24.87 -12.43 2.65
CA GLY A 147 -24.40 -11.94 3.94
C GLY A 147 -22.92 -12.19 4.22
N GLU A 148 -22.18 -12.66 3.23
CA GLU A 148 -20.72 -12.88 3.32
C GLU A 148 -19.98 -11.58 2.97
N PHE A 149 -18.88 -11.32 3.68
CA PHE A 149 -17.92 -10.28 3.31
C PHE A 149 -16.78 -10.89 2.48
N MET A 150 -16.41 -10.20 1.41
CA MET A 150 -15.32 -10.59 0.52
C MET A 150 -14.44 -9.38 0.22
N CYS A 151 -13.13 -9.56 0.34
CA CYS A 151 -12.15 -8.58 -0.11
C CYS A 151 -12.03 -8.69 -1.63
N ALA A 152 -12.57 -7.70 -2.36
CA ALA A 152 -12.49 -7.70 -3.82
C ALA A 152 -11.12 -7.20 -4.28
N ASP A 153 -10.56 -6.23 -3.57
CA ASP A 153 -9.19 -5.76 -3.71
C ASP A 153 -8.60 -5.47 -2.33
N ALA A 154 -7.31 -5.70 -2.18
CA ALA A 154 -6.61 -5.44 -0.94
C ALA A 154 -5.19 -4.93 -1.22
N LYS A 155 -4.88 -3.76 -0.66
CA LYS A 155 -3.54 -3.16 -0.66
C LYS A 155 -2.94 -3.30 0.73
N VAL A 156 -1.73 -3.83 0.79
CA VAL A 156 -1.00 -4.02 2.05
C VAL A 156 0.37 -3.39 1.93
N SER A 157 0.76 -2.62 2.95
CA SER A 157 2.15 -2.20 3.13
C SER A 157 2.71 -2.89 4.37
N LEU A 158 3.86 -3.48 4.23
CA LEU A 158 4.60 -4.13 5.32
C LEU A 158 5.55 -3.12 5.96
N ASP A 159 5.89 -3.33 7.23
CA ASP A 159 6.99 -2.59 7.86
C ASP A 159 8.32 -3.22 7.43
N ASP A 160 9.08 -2.52 6.61
CA ASP A 160 10.38 -2.99 6.11
C ASP A 160 11.35 -3.35 7.25
N ASN A 161 11.26 -2.64 8.38
CA ASN A 161 12.08 -2.92 9.55
C ASN A 161 11.72 -4.24 10.24
N ALA A 162 10.55 -4.79 9.97
CA ALA A 162 10.06 -6.05 10.52
C ALA A 162 10.21 -7.24 9.56
N LEU A 163 10.49 -7.01 8.29
CA LEU A 163 10.55 -8.06 7.25
C LEU A 163 11.51 -9.21 7.58
N TYR A 164 12.59 -8.96 8.37
CA TYR A 164 13.49 -10.03 8.81
C TYR A 164 12.78 -11.11 9.64
N ARG A 165 11.62 -10.82 10.22
CA ARG A 165 10.78 -11.78 10.97
C ARG A 165 9.84 -12.58 10.06
N HIS A 166 9.68 -12.15 8.82
CA HIS A 166 8.72 -12.68 7.84
C HIS A 166 9.39 -13.11 6.53
N PRO A 167 10.26 -14.14 6.56
CA PRO A 167 10.96 -14.58 5.35
C PRO A 167 9.99 -15.08 4.26
N GLU A 168 8.80 -15.56 4.65
CA GLU A 168 7.73 -15.96 3.75
C GLU A 168 7.11 -14.78 2.97
N LEU A 169 7.16 -13.57 3.52
CA LEU A 169 6.69 -12.35 2.84
C LEU A 169 7.78 -11.75 1.95
N GLN A 170 9.05 -11.92 2.30
CA GLN A 170 10.17 -11.43 1.48
C GLN A 170 10.19 -12.04 0.09
N VAL A 171 9.77 -13.31 -0.05
CA VAL A 171 9.73 -13.99 -1.37
C VAL A 171 8.62 -13.46 -2.29
N LEU A 172 7.69 -12.67 -1.77
CA LEU A 172 6.63 -12.02 -2.57
C LEU A 172 7.10 -10.72 -3.23
N ARG A 173 8.30 -10.23 -2.87
CA ARG A 173 8.88 -9.03 -3.47
C ARG A 173 9.13 -9.25 -4.95
N ASP A 174 8.59 -8.37 -5.77
CA ASP A 174 8.79 -8.36 -7.22
C ASP A 174 9.70 -7.19 -7.62
N GLU A 175 11.00 -7.47 -7.71
CA GLU A 175 12.00 -6.46 -8.10
C GLU A 175 11.74 -5.87 -9.50
N THR A 176 10.96 -6.54 -10.35
CA THR A 176 10.65 -6.04 -11.71
C THR A 176 9.68 -4.86 -11.70
N GLN A 177 8.99 -4.66 -10.59
CA GLN A 177 8.03 -3.56 -10.39
C GLN A 177 8.63 -2.37 -9.63
N GLU A 178 9.88 -2.50 -9.18
CA GLU A 178 10.61 -1.45 -8.46
C GLU A 178 11.47 -0.60 -9.40
N ASP A 179 11.84 0.61 -8.95
CA ASP A 179 12.87 1.39 -9.65
C ASP A 179 14.19 0.59 -9.66
N PRO A 180 14.78 0.33 -10.84
CA PRO A 180 16.01 -0.45 -10.92
C PRO A 180 17.16 0.11 -10.08
N ARG A 181 17.20 1.44 -9.88
CA ARG A 181 18.21 2.12 -9.05
C ARG A 181 18.01 1.83 -7.57
N GLU A 182 16.74 1.84 -7.10
CA GLU A 182 16.38 1.50 -5.71
C GLU A 182 16.67 0.03 -5.42
N SER A 183 16.29 -0.88 -6.32
CA SER A 183 16.60 -2.31 -6.20
C SER A 183 18.11 -2.58 -6.20
N GLN A 184 18.89 -1.85 -6.99
CA GLN A 184 20.35 -1.99 -7.03
C GLN A 184 20.98 -1.45 -5.73
N ALA A 185 20.51 -0.32 -5.22
CA ALA A 185 20.97 0.25 -3.96
C ALA A 185 20.67 -0.67 -2.77
N ALA A 186 19.46 -1.25 -2.74
CA ALA A 186 19.06 -2.19 -1.70
C ALA A 186 19.98 -3.42 -1.62
N LYS A 187 20.47 -3.93 -2.78
CA LYS A 187 21.46 -5.04 -2.83
C LYS A 187 22.81 -4.70 -2.22
N LEU A 188 23.08 -3.40 -2.04
CA LEU A 188 24.31 -2.87 -1.44
C LEU A 188 24.09 -2.33 -0.01
N ASP A 189 22.92 -2.62 0.59
CA ASP A 189 22.52 -2.10 1.90
C ASP A 189 22.50 -0.56 1.97
N LEU A 190 22.17 0.10 0.85
CA LEU A 190 22.05 1.56 0.78
C LEU A 190 20.59 1.97 0.77
N ASN A 191 20.26 3.04 1.52
CA ASN A 191 18.95 3.66 1.51
C ASN A 191 18.90 4.69 0.39
N TYR A 192 18.34 4.31 -0.76
CA TYR A 192 18.16 5.16 -1.93
C TYR A 192 16.69 5.30 -2.28
N VAL A 193 16.27 6.54 -2.55
CA VAL A 193 14.96 6.86 -3.12
C VAL A 193 15.16 7.80 -4.30
N SER A 194 14.61 7.45 -5.44
CA SER A 194 14.63 8.28 -6.64
C SER A 194 13.60 9.42 -6.53
N LEU A 195 14.00 10.63 -6.93
CA LEU A 195 13.16 11.83 -6.95
C LEU A 195 13.29 12.53 -8.31
N ASP A 196 12.30 13.38 -8.64
CA ASP A 196 12.22 14.08 -9.93
C ASP A 196 12.97 15.43 -9.92
N GLY A 197 14.17 15.46 -9.38
CA GLY A 197 14.97 16.67 -9.25
C GLY A 197 16.17 16.74 -10.19
N ASN A 198 16.93 17.82 -10.05
CA ASN A 198 18.11 18.12 -10.86
C ASN A 198 19.43 18.10 -10.09
N ILE A 199 19.37 17.98 -8.75
CA ILE A 199 20.58 17.91 -7.90
C ILE A 199 20.60 16.58 -7.15
N GLY A 200 21.56 15.70 -7.50
CA GLY A 200 21.84 14.47 -6.76
C GLY A 200 22.58 14.75 -5.45
N CYS A 201 22.24 14.00 -4.40
CA CYS A 201 22.95 14.06 -3.13
C CYS A 201 23.35 12.66 -2.65
N MET A 202 24.48 12.57 -1.99
CA MET A 202 24.95 11.37 -1.30
C MET A 202 25.57 11.80 0.03
N VAL A 203 25.04 11.28 1.10
CA VAL A 203 25.44 11.66 2.45
C VAL A 203 25.53 10.45 3.37
N ASN A 204 26.20 10.60 4.49
CA ASN A 204 26.23 9.61 5.54
C ASN A 204 25.32 10.04 6.69
N GLY A 205 24.18 9.37 6.82
CA GLY A 205 23.18 9.62 7.83
C GLY A 205 21.91 10.26 7.28
N ALA A 206 20.76 9.65 7.56
CA ALA A 206 19.44 10.06 7.07
C ALA A 206 19.10 11.52 7.45
N GLY A 207 19.46 11.96 8.65
CA GLY A 207 19.24 13.35 9.09
C GLY A 207 20.01 14.35 8.24
N LEU A 208 21.26 14.04 7.85
CA LEU A 208 22.03 14.90 6.94
C LEU A 208 21.46 14.88 5.53
N ALA A 209 20.94 13.73 5.05
CA ALA A 209 20.26 13.63 3.77
C ALA A 209 19.04 14.55 3.72
N MET A 210 18.18 14.49 4.74
CA MET A 210 17.00 15.37 4.85
C MET A 210 17.38 16.84 4.86
N ALA A 211 18.34 17.24 5.71
CA ALA A 211 18.82 18.62 5.78
C ALA A 211 19.41 19.10 4.44
N THR A 212 20.13 18.24 3.73
CA THR A 212 20.71 18.57 2.42
C THR A 212 19.60 18.81 1.39
N MET A 213 18.56 17.97 1.37
CA MET A 213 17.41 18.15 0.49
C MET A 213 16.64 19.45 0.81
N ASP A 214 16.48 19.78 2.09
CA ASP A 214 15.86 21.03 2.52
C ASP A 214 16.65 22.27 2.03
N ILE A 215 17.98 22.20 2.13
CA ILE A 215 18.85 23.28 1.61
C ILE A 215 18.70 23.41 0.09
N ILE A 216 18.71 22.29 -0.65
CA ILE A 216 18.51 22.32 -2.10
C ILE A 216 17.20 23.04 -2.44
N LYS A 217 16.11 22.70 -1.76
CA LYS A 217 14.80 23.34 -1.94
C LYS A 217 14.82 24.82 -1.56
N LEU A 218 15.51 25.18 -0.48
CA LEU A 218 15.62 26.58 -0.03
C LEU A 218 16.28 27.48 -1.08
N TYR A 219 17.21 26.93 -1.87
CA TYR A 219 17.86 27.65 -2.96
C TYR A 219 17.10 27.56 -4.29
N GLY A 220 15.87 27.02 -4.29
CA GLY A 220 14.98 26.99 -5.45
C GLY A 220 15.19 25.82 -6.40
N GLU A 221 16.05 24.89 -6.04
CA GLU A 221 16.34 23.69 -6.82
C GLU A 221 15.57 22.47 -6.29
N GLN A 222 15.63 21.36 -7.02
CA GLN A 222 14.92 20.12 -6.63
C GLN A 222 15.91 18.97 -6.41
N PRO A 223 15.82 18.23 -5.29
CA PRO A 223 16.64 17.05 -5.08
C PRO A 223 16.24 15.93 -6.06
N ALA A 224 17.24 15.32 -6.71
CA ALA A 224 17.06 14.21 -7.64
C ALA A 224 17.01 12.84 -6.95
N ASN A 225 17.44 12.76 -5.70
CA ASN A 225 17.42 11.54 -4.91
C ASN A 225 17.57 11.82 -3.41
N PHE A 226 17.11 10.87 -2.62
CA PHE A 226 17.60 10.66 -1.25
C PHE A 226 18.63 9.54 -1.32
N LEU A 227 19.81 9.69 -0.71
CA LEU A 227 20.78 8.63 -0.57
C LEU A 227 21.54 8.77 0.74
N ASP A 228 21.30 7.81 1.63
CA ASP A 228 22.08 7.58 2.85
C ASP A 228 22.94 6.34 2.68
N VAL A 229 24.25 6.52 2.70
CA VAL A 229 25.20 5.42 2.55
C VAL A 229 25.44 4.63 3.84
N GLY A 230 24.87 5.08 4.96
CA GLY A 230 25.05 4.43 6.27
C GLY A 230 26.50 4.41 6.76
N GLY A 231 26.70 4.00 8.01
CA GLY A 231 28.02 3.95 8.62
C GLY A 231 28.93 2.81 8.15
N GLY A 232 28.41 1.87 7.38
CA GLY A 232 29.13 0.67 6.89
C GLY A 232 29.61 0.74 5.44
N ALA A 233 29.28 1.83 4.71
CA ALA A 233 29.62 1.93 3.29
C ALA A 233 31.14 2.01 3.06
N THR A 234 31.63 1.13 2.18
CA THR A 234 33.03 1.17 1.75
C THR A 234 33.24 2.19 0.64
N GLN A 235 34.50 2.62 0.43
CA GLN A 235 34.85 3.52 -0.67
C GLN A 235 34.44 2.97 -2.03
N ALA A 236 34.53 1.65 -2.26
CA ALA A 236 34.12 1.01 -3.49
C ALA A 236 32.61 1.17 -3.76
N VAL A 237 31.77 0.99 -2.74
CA VAL A 237 30.32 1.16 -2.83
C VAL A 237 29.97 2.60 -3.15
N SER A 238 30.55 3.57 -2.44
CA SER A 238 30.31 5.00 -2.66
C SER A 238 30.73 5.44 -4.08
N TYR A 239 31.87 4.95 -4.57
CA TYR A 239 32.36 5.30 -5.90
C TYR A 239 31.50 4.73 -7.03
N THR A 240 30.98 3.51 -6.86
CA THR A 240 30.08 2.88 -7.86
C THR A 240 28.80 3.70 -8.02
N HIS A 241 28.24 4.23 -6.93
CA HIS A 241 27.03 5.07 -7.01
C HIS A 241 27.26 6.46 -7.60
N LEU A 242 28.40 7.07 -7.37
CA LEU A 242 28.74 8.38 -7.97
C LEU A 242 28.92 8.31 -9.48
N THR A 243 29.21 7.15 -10.05
CA THR A 243 29.45 6.98 -11.49
C THR A 243 28.20 6.57 -12.28
N LEU A 244 27.13 6.07 -11.60
CA LEU A 244 25.91 5.62 -12.26
C LEU A 244 24.98 6.75 -12.79
N PRO A 245 24.83 7.92 -12.15
CA PRO A 245 23.93 8.98 -12.62
C PRO A 245 24.51 9.89 -13.70
N THR A 246 25.79 9.75 -14.05
CA THR A 246 26.46 10.69 -14.98
C THR A 246 26.31 10.29 -16.45
N ILE A 247 25.51 9.25 -16.74
CA ILE A 247 25.22 8.83 -18.12
C ILE A 247 23.72 9.07 -18.38
N ALA A 248 23.37 10.31 -18.55
CA ALA A 248 22.11 10.74 -19.17
C ALA A 248 22.41 11.85 -20.17
#